data_d007684be7004c5bc7f779d120a5d977
#
_entry.id   d007684be7004c5bc7f779d120a5d977
#
_cell.length_a   1.000
_cell.length_b   1.000
_cell.length_c   1.000
_cell.angle_alpha   90.00
_cell.angle_beta   90.00
_cell.angle_gamma   90.00
#
_symmetry.space_group_name_H-M   'P 1'
#
loop_
_entity.id
_entity.type
_entity.pdbx_description
1 polymer ?
#
loop_
_entity_poly.entity_id
_entity_poly.type
_entity_poly.pdbx_seq_one_letter_code
_entity_poly.pdbx_strand_id
1 'polypeptide(L)'
;MRLLFFISFLLLLAGCNSNPEEKCEVIPDTKNIVLDLTYESLEDSLPAVTSKQQLVDFLSRHTAIRDFVFNRNAYPNDSVFINELYARFSNPHIDTLLLETKRVYGDGSYLREEFKNAFTTLKYYYPDFQVPKIQTIVTGLESDLYVSDSLIVVGLDYYLGTGARYRPNMYEYMLRRYQKDFIVPSVMLLYGIDGRYNTTDLSDRTVLADMITYGKAYYFAKHMMPCVPDSIFIGYTAKEIAGARVNQDLIWKRLVEDEVFFATNAQAKQRYIAERPKTYEVGDQAPGRIGTWVGWQIVRKFAAKKSDLSLPEVMSLRDAKL
;
A
#
# COMPACT_ATOMS: atom_id res chain seq x y z
N MET A 1 30.84 -59.34 -4.03
CA MET A 1 31.50 -58.09 -3.70
C MET A 1 31.19 -57.03 -4.78
N ARG A 2 29.89 -56.74 -5.07
CA ARG A 2 29.47 -55.80 -6.13
C ARG A 2 28.12 -55.14 -5.85
N LEU A 3 27.73 -54.99 -4.57
CA LEU A 3 26.39 -54.48 -4.18
C LEU A 3 26.46 -53.33 -3.18
N LEU A 4 27.58 -52.67 -2.98
CA LEU A 4 27.75 -51.60 -1.97
C LEU A 4 28.09 -50.20 -2.54
N PHE A 5 28.02 -50.00 -3.87
CA PHE A 5 28.39 -48.73 -4.53
C PHE A 5 27.20 -47.91 -5.05
N PHE A 6 25.96 -48.35 -4.88
CA PHE A 6 24.77 -47.65 -5.44
C PHE A 6 23.95 -46.84 -4.42
N ILE A 7 24.31 -46.82 -3.13
CA ILE A 7 23.52 -46.10 -2.08
C ILE A 7 24.11 -44.72 -1.75
N SER A 8 25.29 -44.35 -2.25
CA SER A 8 25.98 -43.08 -1.88
C SER A 8 25.67 -41.88 -2.77
N PHE A 9 24.81 -42.02 -3.81
CA PHE A 9 24.58 -40.92 -4.76
C PHE A 9 23.18 -40.28 -4.71
N LEU A 10 22.32 -40.66 -3.73
CA LEU A 10 20.94 -40.20 -3.64
C LEU A 10 20.69 -39.17 -2.52
N LEU A 11 21.73 -38.61 -1.91
CA LEU A 11 21.62 -37.69 -0.75
C LEU A 11 22.06 -36.24 -1.03
N LEU A 12 22.18 -35.81 -2.28
CA LEU A 12 22.64 -34.46 -2.62
C LEU A 12 21.62 -33.59 -3.37
N LEU A 13 20.33 -33.92 -3.31
CA LEU A 13 19.28 -33.07 -3.91
C LEU A 13 18.31 -32.46 -2.88
N ALA A 14 18.69 -32.35 -1.63
CA ALA A 14 18.04 -31.42 -0.70
C ALA A 14 18.64 -30.03 -0.92
N GLY A 15 18.50 -29.48 -2.13
CA GLY A 15 18.70 -28.07 -2.40
C GLY A 15 17.65 -27.30 -1.63
N CYS A 16 18.05 -26.69 -0.52
CA CYS A 16 17.26 -25.72 0.20
C CYS A 16 16.78 -24.64 -0.77
N ASN A 17 15.51 -24.73 -1.16
CA ASN A 17 14.79 -23.63 -1.81
C ASN A 17 14.41 -22.63 -0.71
N SER A 18 15.40 -22.14 0.04
CA SER A 18 15.23 -21.02 0.94
C SER A 18 15.16 -19.78 0.03
N ASN A 19 13.93 -19.32 -0.24
CA ASN A 19 13.75 -17.90 -0.52
C ASN A 19 14.54 -17.17 0.57
N PRO A 20 15.49 -16.28 0.25
CA PRO A 20 16.12 -15.48 1.27
C PRO A 20 15.00 -14.69 1.95
N GLU A 21 14.66 -15.06 3.19
CA GLU A 21 13.76 -14.25 4.03
C GLU A 21 14.33 -12.84 4.00
N GLU A 22 13.58 -11.88 3.51
CA GLU A 22 13.98 -10.48 3.58
C GLU A 22 14.10 -10.14 5.06
N LYS A 23 15.35 -9.96 5.53
CA LYS A 23 15.60 -9.58 6.91
C LYS A 23 14.93 -8.24 7.19
N CYS A 24 14.32 -8.14 8.37
CA CYS A 24 13.81 -6.85 8.85
C CYS A 24 14.92 -5.79 8.76
N GLU A 25 14.58 -4.60 8.31
CA GLU A 25 15.47 -3.44 8.49
C GLU A 25 15.57 -3.09 9.99
N VAL A 26 16.39 -2.09 10.33
CA VAL A 26 16.59 -1.72 11.74
C VAL A 26 15.25 -1.35 12.38
N ILE A 27 14.90 -2.08 13.44
CA ILE A 27 13.68 -1.82 14.23
C ILE A 27 14.06 -0.82 15.33
N PRO A 28 13.40 0.35 15.39
CA PRO A 28 13.67 1.31 16.46
C PRO A 28 13.17 0.79 17.81
N ASP A 29 13.81 1.22 18.93
CA ASP A 29 13.31 0.91 20.25
C ASP A 29 12.12 1.83 20.61
N THR A 30 10.93 1.29 20.47
CA THR A 30 9.65 2.00 20.69
C THR A 30 9.00 1.70 22.04
N LYS A 31 9.70 0.98 22.95
CA LYS A 31 9.11 0.48 24.22
C LYS A 31 8.50 1.58 25.10
N ASN A 32 9.04 2.79 25.04
CA ASN A 32 8.59 3.91 25.86
C ASN A 32 7.51 4.78 25.18
N ILE A 33 7.07 4.39 23.99
CA ILE A 33 6.05 5.15 23.24
C ILE A 33 4.67 4.61 23.59
N VAL A 34 3.87 5.44 24.23
CA VAL A 34 2.47 5.16 24.51
C VAL A 34 1.64 5.69 23.36
N LEU A 35 0.87 4.81 22.73
CA LEU A 35 -0.04 5.14 21.65
C LEU A 35 -1.47 4.83 22.09
N ASP A 36 -2.35 5.85 22.07
CA ASP A 36 -3.78 5.67 22.24
C ASP A 36 -4.42 5.57 20.85
N LEU A 37 -4.77 4.35 20.46
CA LEU A 37 -5.39 4.04 19.17
C LEU A 37 -6.88 3.78 19.35
N THR A 38 -7.69 4.71 18.86
CA THR A 38 -9.14 4.50 18.74
C THR A 38 -9.44 3.70 17.48
N TYR A 39 -9.99 2.50 17.65
CA TYR A 39 -10.39 1.61 16.55
C TYR A 39 -11.86 1.24 16.69
N GLU A 40 -12.65 1.50 15.65
CA GLU A 40 -14.09 1.27 15.62
C GLU A 40 -14.48 0.38 14.44
N SER A 41 -15.09 -0.76 14.75
CA SER A 41 -15.60 -1.73 13.77
C SER A 41 -17.03 -1.38 13.38
N LEU A 42 -17.26 -1.06 12.12
CA LEU A 42 -18.57 -0.69 11.56
C LEU A 42 -19.04 -1.67 10.48
N GLU A 43 -18.45 -2.86 10.38
CA GLU A 43 -18.71 -3.84 9.32
C GLU A 43 -20.19 -4.24 9.23
N ASP A 44 -20.84 -4.41 10.37
CA ASP A 44 -22.26 -4.80 10.47
C ASP A 44 -23.23 -3.63 10.28
N SER A 45 -22.74 -2.39 10.34
CA SER A 45 -23.63 -1.22 10.48
C SER A 45 -24.50 -0.97 9.25
N LEU A 46 -23.92 -1.03 8.06
CA LEU A 46 -24.65 -0.82 6.81
C LEU A 46 -25.41 -2.08 6.33
N PRO A 47 -24.83 -3.29 6.40
CA PRO A 47 -25.57 -4.51 6.09
C PRO A 47 -26.80 -4.73 6.98
N ALA A 48 -26.79 -4.26 8.22
CA ALA A 48 -27.94 -4.37 9.14
C ALA A 48 -29.06 -3.36 8.92
N VAL A 49 -28.91 -2.41 7.98
CA VAL A 49 -29.90 -1.36 7.72
C VAL A 49 -31.15 -1.97 7.06
N THR A 50 -32.31 -1.78 7.70
CA THR A 50 -33.61 -2.27 7.23
C THR A 50 -34.55 -1.17 6.74
N SER A 51 -34.18 0.11 6.86
CA SER A 51 -34.94 1.25 6.38
C SER A 51 -34.04 2.40 5.92
N LYS A 52 -34.54 3.24 5.01
CA LYS A 52 -33.84 4.45 4.57
C LYS A 52 -33.57 5.42 5.74
N GLN A 53 -34.47 5.46 6.74
CA GLN A 53 -34.25 6.32 7.90
C GLN A 53 -33.03 5.88 8.72
N GLN A 54 -32.87 4.59 8.95
CA GLN A 54 -31.67 4.05 9.63
C GLN A 54 -30.40 4.38 8.86
N LEU A 55 -30.43 4.30 7.52
CA LEU A 55 -29.30 4.71 6.67
C LEU A 55 -28.98 6.20 6.84
N VAL A 56 -29.99 7.07 6.80
CA VAL A 56 -29.83 8.52 7.04
C VAL A 56 -29.24 8.78 8.44
N ASP A 57 -29.74 8.10 9.46
CA ASP A 57 -29.26 8.24 10.83
C ASP A 57 -27.80 7.80 10.99
N PHE A 58 -27.40 6.71 10.30
CA PHE A 58 -26.01 6.26 10.24
C PHE A 58 -25.13 7.33 9.57
N LEU A 59 -25.49 7.77 8.38
CA LEU A 59 -24.71 8.73 7.59
C LEU A 59 -24.63 10.11 8.25
N SER A 60 -25.62 10.51 9.03
CA SER A 60 -25.58 11.77 9.79
C SER A 60 -24.57 11.73 10.94
N ARG A 61 -24.32 10.57 11.53
CA ARG A 61 -23.30 10.36 12.57
C ARG A 61 -21.90 10.14 11.99
N HIS A 62 -21.80 9.66 10.75
CA HIS A 62 -20.57 9.35 10.05
C HIS A 62 -20.41 10.19 8.77
N THR A 63 -20.34 11.51 8.94
CA THR A 63 -20.32 12.46 7.81
C THR A 63 -19.15 12.26 6.88
N ALA A 64 -17.96 11.89 7.37
CA ALA A 64 -16.82 11.59 6.54
C ALA A 64 -17.05 10.35 5.65
N ILE A 65 -17.72 9.32 6.19
CA ILE A 65 -18.12 8.13 5.39
C ILE A 65 -19.11 8.55 4.30
N ARG A 66 -20.11 9.36 4.65
CA ARG A 66 -21.09 9.89 3.69
C ARG A 66 -20.41 10.65 2.55
N ASP A 67 -19.52 11.59 2.90
CA ASP A 67 -19.03 12.59 1.96
C ASP A 67 -17.82 12.09 1.16
N PHE A 68 -16.95 11.29 1.75
CA PHE A 68 -15.69 10.87 1.13
C PHE A 68 -15.65 9.40 0.74
N VAL A 69 -16.24 8.49 1.52
CA VAL A 69 -16.29 7.06 1.17
C VAL A 69 -17.38 6.79 0.14
N PHE A 70 -18.57 7.35 0.33
CA PHE A 70 -19.70 7.21 -0.61
C PHE A 70 -19.87 8.39 -1.54
N ASN A 71 -18.99 9.37 -1.49
CA ASN A 71 -18.95 10.52 -2.40
C ASN A 71 -20.32 11.17 -2.62
N ARG A 72 -20.97 11.59 -1.53
CA ARG A 72 -22.32 12.22 -1.58
C ARG A 72 -22.43 13.31 -2.64
N ASN A 73 -21.35 14.07 -2.87
CA ASN A 73 -21.34 15.20 -3.82
C ASN A 73 -21.41 14.77 -5.29
N ALA A 74 -21.19 13.51 -5.61
CA ALA A 74 -21.36 12.98 -6.97
C ALA A 74 -22.84 12.77 -7.36
N TYR A 75 -23.74 12.86 -6.38
CA TYR A 75 -25.18 12.64 -6.57
C TYR A 75 -25.94 13.98 -6.67
N PRO A 76 -26.97 14.06 -7.51
CA PRO A 76 -27.70 15.32 -7.75
C PRO A 76 -28.44 15.83 -6.52
N ASN A 77 -28.90 14.93 -5.64
CA ASN A 77 -29.59 15.28 -4.40
C ASN A 77 -29.56 14.10 -3.40
N ASP A 78 -29.96 14.34 -2.15
CA ASP A 78 -29.97 13.34 -1.08
C ASP A 78 -30.92 12.18 -1.37
N SER A 79 -32.06 12.44 -2.02
CA SER A 79 -33.04 11.38 -2.30
C SER A 79 -32.46 10.33 -3.23
N VAL A 80 -31.75 10.74 -4.31
CA VAL A 80 -31.09 9.82 -5.24
C VAL A 80 -29.98 9.06 -4.50
N PHE A 81 -29.11 9.76 -3.79
CA PHE A 81 -28.04 9.16 -3.00
C PHE A 81 -28.54 8.09 -2.03
N ILE A 82 -29.53 8.42 -1.18
CA ILE A 82 -30.08 7.49 -0.21
C ILE A 82 -30.79 6.32 -0.88
N ASN A 83 -31.49 6.53 -1.99
CA ASN A 83 -32.16 5.44 -2.71
C ASN A 83 -31.17 4.44 -3.27
N GLU A 84 -30.10 4.91 -3.93
CA GLU A 84 -29.08 4.04 -4.53
C GLU A 84 -28.30 3.29 -3.44
N LEU A 85 -27.89 3.98 -2.38
CA LEU A 85 -27.14 3.36 -1.30
C LEU A 85 -28.00 2.34 -0.54
N TYR A 86 -29.29 2.67 -0.26
CA TYR A 86 -30.22 1.73 0.36
C TYR A 86 -30.47 0.49 -0.52
N ALA A 87 -30.63 0.66 -1.85
CA ALA A 87 -30.78 -0.46 -2.77
C ALA A 87 -29.53 -1.38 -2.77
N ARG A 88 -28.33 -0.81 -2.68
CA ARG A 88 -27.07 -1.57 -2.55
C ARG A 88 -27.07 -2.43 -1.29
N PHE A 89 -27.30 -1.86 -0.12
CA PHE A 89 -27.24 -2.58 1.15
C PHE A 89 -28.47 -3.48 1.39
N SER A 90 -29.58 -3.28 0.68
CA SER A 90 -30.73 -4.21 0.67
C SER A 90 -30.54 -5.39 -0.30
N ASN A 91 -29.41 -5.45 -1.02
CA ASN A 91 -29.13 -6.55 -1.93
C ASN A 91 -28.75 -7.82 -1.14
N PRO A 92 -29.36 -9.00 -1.38
CA PRO A 92 -29.07 -10.24 -0.64
C PRO A 92 -27.59 -10.68 -0.73
N HIS A 93 -26.85 -10.23 -1.75
CA HIS A 93 -25.42 -10.53 -1.87
C HIS A 93 -24.54 -9.81 -0.83
N ILE A 94 -25.03 -8.76 -0.19
CA ILE A 94 -24.32 -8.06 0.88
C ILE A 94 -24.07 -8.97 2.09
N ASP A 95 -25.03 -9.85 2.43
CA ASP A 95 -24.85 -10.82 3.52
C ASP A 95 -23.67 -11.77 3.21
N THR A 96 -23.55 -12.22 1.96
CA THR A 96 -22.42 -13.07 1.54
C THR A 96 -21.11 -12.30 1.61
N LEU A 97 -21.10 -11.04 1.16
CA LEU A 97 -19.92 -10.18 1.22
C LEU A 97 -19.48 -9.93 2.66
N LEU A 98 -20.42 -9.66 3.56
CA LEU A 98 -20.15 -9.50 5.00
C LEU A 98 -19.58 -10.78 5.62
N LEU A 99 -20.13 -11.95 5.29
CA LEU A 99 -19.62 -13.25 5.75
C LEU A 99 -18.18 -13.51 5.27
N GLU A 100 -17.88 -13.22 4.01
CA GLU A 100 -16.51 -13.31 3.47
C GLU A 100 -15.56 -12.34 4.19
N THR A 101 -16.00 -11.11 4.44
CA THR A 101 -15.22 -10.10 5.18
C THR A 101 -14.91 -10.60 6.60
N LYS A 102 -15.91 -11.09 7.32
CA LYS A 102 -15.72 -11.65 8.67
C LYS A 102 -14.79 -12.87 8.68
N ARG A 103 -14.84 -13.70 7.64
CA ARG A 103 -13.92 -14.85 7.51
C ARG A 103 -12.47 -14.42 7.35
N VAL A 104 -12.20 -13.33 6.60
CA VAL A 104 -10.84 -12.83 6.34
C VAL A 104 -10.27 -12.09 7.54
N TYR A 105 -11.09 -11.27 8.21
CA TYR A 105 -10.61 -10.35 9.25
C TYR A 105 -10.87 -10.81 10.68
N GLY A 106 -11.77 -11.80 10.88
CA GLY A 106 -12.12 -12.27 12.21
C GLY A 106 -12.68 -11.16 13.09
N ASP A 107 -12.04 -10.93 14.22
CA ASP A 107 -12.36 -9.86 15.19
C ASP A 107 -11.64 -8.53 14.91
N GLY A 108 -10.90 -8.43 13.81
CA GLY A 108 -10.12 -7.25 13.44
C GLY A 108 -8.84 -7.02 14.27
N SER A 109 -8.49 -7.92 15.20
CA SER A 109 -7.33 -7.76 16.09
C SER A 109 -6.01 -7.65 15.31
N TYR A 110 -5.83 -8.46 14.28
CA TYR A 110 -4.65 -8.40 13.40
C TYR A 110 -4.46 -6.99 12.83
N LEU A 111 -5.50 -6.44 12.20
CA LEU A 111 -5.40 -5.13 11.55
C LEU A 111 -5.18 -4.00 12.57
N ARG A 112 -5.82 -4.10 13.74
CA ARG A 112 -5.60 -3.16 14.85
C ARG A 112 -4.15 -3.15 15.32
N GLU A 113 -3.54 -4.32 15.50
CA GLU A 113 -2.14 -4.44 15.91
C GLU A 113 -1.18 -3.93 14.83
N GLU A 114 -1.44 -4.22 13.56
CA GLU A 114 -0.64 -3.69 12.45
C GLU A 114 -0.64 -2.16 12.44
N PHE A 115 -1.81 -1.50 12.57
CA PHE A 115 -1.89 -0.04 12.69
C PHE A 115 -1.16 0.47 13.93
N LYS A 116 -1.35 -0.18 15.08
CA LYS A 116 -0.70 0.22 16.32
C LYS A 116 0.81 0.20 16.18
N ASN A 117 1.37 -0.88 15.62
CA ASN A 117 2.80 -1.03 15.43
C ASN A 117 3.36 0.03 14.46
N ALA A 118 2.71 0.23 13.31
CA ALA A 118 3.12 1.22 12.33
C ALA A 118 3.07 2.65 12.89
N PHE A 119 1.99 3.01 13.60
CA PHE A 119 1.85 4.34 14.21
C PHE A 119 2.77 4.55 15.41
N THR A 120 3.11 3.51 16.16
CA THR A 120 4.11 3.59 17.22
C THR A 120 5.47 3.94 16.62
N THR A 121 5.84 3.30 15.52
CA THR A 121 7.07 3.62 14.79
C THR A 121 7.01 5.03 14.17
N LEU A 122 5.86 5.43 13.62
CA LEU A 122 5.67 6.79 13.09
C LEU A 122 5.86 7.83 14.19
N LYS A 123 5.29 7.62 15.36
CA LYS A 123 5.43 8.51 16.52
C LYS A 123 6.86 8.56 17.06
N TYR A 124 7.63 7.48 16.90
CA TYR A 124 9.06 7.47 17.23
C TYR A 124 9.85 8.46 16.36
N TYR A 125 9.63 8.43 15.05
CA TYR A 125 10.34 9.32 14.12
C TYR A 125 9.77 10.74 14.09
N TYR A 126 8.47 10.88 14.36
CA TYR A 126 7.73 12.15 14.32
C TYR A 126 6.90 12.30 15.61
N PRO A 127 7.50 12.80 16.71
CA PRO A 127 6.84 12.86 18.02
C PRO A 127 5.54 13.68 18.04
N ASP A 128 5.40 14.65 17.14
CA ASP A 128 4.20 15.49 17.01
C ASP A 128 3.05 14.80 16.24
N PHE A 129 3.27 13.58 15.72
CA PHE A 129 2.22 12.82 15.03
C PHE A 129 0.99 12.63 15.91
N GLN A 130 -0.15 13.05 15.38
CA GLN A 130 -1.46 12.82 15.99
C GLN A 130 -2.06 11.54 15.42
N VAL A 131 -2.43 10.62 16.31
CA VAL A 131 -2.98 9.31 15.91
C VAL A 131 -4.41 9.48 15.44
N PRO A 132 -4.71 9.18 14.16
CA PRO A 132 -6.09 9.25 13.67
C PRO A 132 -6.94 8.12 14.26
N LYS A 133 -8.25 8.36 14.33
CA LYS A 133 -9.21 7.29 14.57
C LYS A 133 -9.24 6.36 13.37
N ILE A 134 -9.31 5.04 13.61
CA ILE A 134 -9.50 4.03 12.57
C ILE A 134 -10.96 3.59 12.60
N GLN A 135 -11.59 3.55 11.44
CA GLN A 135 -12.89 2.92 11.24
C GLN A 135 -12.78 1.87 10.13
N THR A 136 -13.32 0.70 10.37
CA THR A 136 -13.43 -0.36 9.35
C THR A 136 -14.89 -0.58 9.01
N ILE A 137 -15.20 -0.82 7.73
CA ILE A 137 -16.58 -0.88 7.24
C ILE A 137 -16.68 -1.82 6.03
N VAL A 138 -17.87 -2.34 5.77
CA VAL A 138 -18.26 -2.96 4.50
C VAL A 138 -18.92 -1.89 3.63
N THR A 139 -18.33 -1.59 2.47
CA THR A 139 -18.77 -0.51 1.57
C THR A 139 -19.67 -0.99 0.43
N GLY A 140 -19.80 -2.30 0.25
CA GLY A 140 -20.44 -2.89 -0.94
C GLY A 140 -19.56 -2.71 -2.19
N LEU A 141 -18.24 -2.81 -2.04
CA LEU A 141 -17.21 -2.62 -3.06
C LEU A 141 -17.20 -1.22 -3.69
N GLU A 142 -17.55 -0.18 -2.91
CA GLU A 142 -17.55 1.20 -3.40
C GLU A 142 -16.20 1.89 -3.23
N SER A 143 -15.56 1.71 -2.07
CA SER A 143 -14.33 2.42 -1.72
C SER A 143 -13.39 1.53 -0.91
N ASP A 144 -12.11 1.67 -1.18
CA ASP A 144 -11.05 0.92 -0.50
C ASP A 144 -10.56 1.62 0.77
N LEU A 145 -10.18 2.89 0.67
CA LEU A 145 -9.46 3.58 1.73
C LEU A 145 -9.70 5.09 1.68
N TYR A 146 -10.02 5.67 2.83
CA TYR A 146 -9.99 7.11 3.06
C TYR A 146 -9.00 7.43 4.18
N VAL A 147 -8.09 8.38 3.94
CA VAL A 147 -7.06 8.79 4.92
C VAL A 147 -7.08 10.29 5.09
N SER A 148 -7.21 10.74 6.32
CA SER A 148 -7.07 12.14 6.74
C SER A 148 -6.27 12.24 8.03
N ASP A 149 -6.04 13.46 8.51
CA ASP A 149 -5.27 13.70 9.74
C ASP A 149 -5.92 13.15 11.01
N SER A 150 -7.24 13.03 11.01
CA SER A 150 -8.01 12.63 12.20
C SER A 150 -8.79 11.32 12.03
N LEU A 151 -8.91 10.82 10.81
CA LEU A 151 -9.71 9.65 10.51
C LEU A 151 -9.15 8.86 9.34
N ILE A 152 -9.07 7.54 9.52
CA ILE A 152 -8.86 6.58 8.45
C ILE A 152 -10.09 5.68 8.40
N VAL A 153 -10.66 5.50 7.20
CA VAL A 153 -11.74 4.54 6.97
C VAL A 153 -11.25 3.48 5.99
N VAL A 154 -11.39 2.21 6.37
CA VAL A 154 -10.97 1.07 5.56
C VAL A 154 -12.20 0.30 5.11
N GLY A 155 -12.44 0.22 3.80
CA GLY A 155 -13.44 -0.65 3.18
C GLY A 155 -12.89 -2.08 3.10
N LEU A 156 -13.14 -2.88 4.14
CA LEU A 156 -12.56 -4.22 4.28
C LEU A 156 -12.94 -5.16 3.13
N ASP A 157 -14.14 -5.01 2.62
CA ASP A 157 -14.66 -5.78 1.50
C ASP A 157 -13.90 -5.56 0.19
N TYR A 158 -13.17 -4.47 0.08
CA TYR A 158 -12.27 -4.20 -1.04
C TYR A 158 -10.99 -5.05 -1.01
N TYR A 159 -10.55 -5.49 0.17
CA TYR A 159 -9.27 -6.17 0.41
C TYR A 159 -9.42 -7.67 0.74
N LEU A 160 -10.39 -8.34 0.15
CA LEU A 160 -10.64 -9.78 0.40
C LEU A 160 -9.68 -10.71 -0.35
N GLY A 161 -8.86 -10.17 -1.25
CA GLY A 161 -7.89 -10.92 -2.02
C GLY A 161 -8.42 -11.44 -3.36
N THR A 162 -7.49 -11.92 -4.19
CA THR A 162 -7.77 -12.36 -5.57
C THR A 162 -8.68 -13.59 -5.67
N GLY A 163 -8.77 -14.39 -4.61
CA GLY A 163 -9.64 -15.57 -4.52
C GLY A 163 -11.06 -15.30 -4.03
N ALA A 164 -11.40 -14.05 -3.67
CA ALA A 164 -12.73 -13.71 -3.18
C ALA A 164 -13.80 -13.84 -4.27
N ARG A 165 -15.02 -14.22 -3.87
CA ARG A 165 -16.15 -14.35 -4.76
C ARG A 165 -16.58 -12.99 -5.35
N TYR A 166 -16.58 -11.97 -4.50
CA TYR A 166 -16.86 -10.59 -4.90
C TYR A 166 -15.57 -9.78 -4.78
N ARG A 167 -15.22 -9.07 -5.84
CA ARG A 167 -13.97 -8.31 -5.98
C ARG A 167 -14.25 -6.97 -6.64
N PRO A 168 -13.44 -5.94 -6.37
CA PRO A 168 -13.49 -4.70 -7.14
C PRO A 168 -13.31 -4.96 -8.64
N ASN A 169 -14.02 -4.21 -9.47
CA ASN A 169 -13.91 -4.30 -10.93
C ASN A 169 -12.66 -3.58 -11.42
N MET A 170 -11.52 -4.27 -11.44
CA MET A 170 -10.24 -3.75 -11.89
C MET A 170 -9.36 -4.83 -12.52
N TYR A 171 -8.26 -4.43 -13.13
CA TYR A 171 -7.32 -5.36 -13.75
C TYR A 171 -6.66 -6.28 -12.73
N GLU A 172 -6.42 -7.53 -13.10
CA GLU A 172 -5.83 -8.55 -12.20
C GLU A 172 -4.47 -8.13 -11.61
N TYR A 173 -3.62 -7.43 -12.36
CA TYR A 173 -2.34 -6.93 -11.85
C TYR A 173 -2.50 -5.87 -10.75
N MET A 174 -3.64 -5.20 -10.68
CA MET A 174 -4.00 -4.27 -9.61
C MET A 174 -4.63 -5.00 -8.42
N LEU A 175 -5.52 -5.97 -8.69
CA LEU A 175 -6.24 -6.74 -7.66
C LEU A 175 -5.31 -7.43 -6.67
N ARG A 176 -4.11 -7.83 -7.08
CA ARG A 176 -3.13 -8.46 -6.19
C ARG A 176 -2.74 -7.61 -4.97
N ARG A 177 -2.94 -6.29 -5.03
CA ARG A 177 -2.69 -5.34 -3.92
C ARG A 177 -3.89 -5.17 -2.99
N TYR A 178 -5.05 -5.74 -3.37
CA TYR A 178 -6.27 -5.66 -2.58
C TYR A 178 -6.45 -6.92 -1.72
N GLN A 179 -5.49 -7.11 -0.80
CA GLN A 179 -5.45 -8.15 0.21
C GLN A 179 -5.14 -7.52 1.57
N LYS A 180 -5.53 -8.17 2.66
CA LYS A 180 -5.41 -7.63 4.02
C LYS A 180 -4.01 -7.09 4.36
N ASP A 181 -2.96 -7.78 3.89
CA ASP A 181 -1.58 -7.43 4.20
C ASP A 181 -1.09 -6.15 3.51
N PHE A 182 -1.86 -5.60 2.57
CA PHE A 182 -1.57 -4.34 1.86
C PHE A 182 -2.22 -3.12 2.50
N ILE A 183 -3.17 -3.26 3.43
CA ILE A 183 -3.94 -2.14 3.99
C ILE A 183 -3.01 -1.14 4.71
N VAL A 184 -2.32 -1.58 5.76
CA VAL A 184 -1.46 -0.69 6.55
C VAL A 184 -0.25 -0.19 5.76
N PRO A 185 0.44 -1.02 4.95
CA PRO A 185 1.47 -0.53 4.02
C PRO A 185 0.97 0.56 3.06
N SER A 186 -0.26 0.45 2.52
CA SER A 186 -0.85 1.50 1.67
C SER A 186 -1.08 2.80 2.43
N VAL A 187 -1.55 2.74 3.68
CA VAL A 187 -1.67 3.91 4.53
C VAL A 187 -0.31 4.56 4.78
N MET A 188 0.72 3.78 5.09
CA MET A 188 2.08 4.31 5.29
C MET A 188 2.67 4.92 4.02
N LEU A 189 2.34 4.39 2.84
CA LEU A 189 2.73 4.99 1.57
C LEU A 189 2.03 6.34 1.34
N LEU A 190 0.75 6.46 1.68
CA LEU A 190 0.03 7.73 1.59
C LEU A 190 0.64 8.79 2.52
N TYR A 191 1.01 8.44 3.74
CA TYR A 191 1.79 9.32 4.61
C TYR A 191 3.16 9.66 4.01
N GLY A 192 3.86 8.68 3.44
CA GLY A 192 5.16 8.87 2.79
C GLY A 192 5.12 9.77 1.55
N ILE A 193 3.96 9.97 0.92
CA ILE A 193 3.76 10.91 -0.19
C ILE A 193 3.34 12.30 0.32
N ASP A 194 2.71 12.37 1.50
CA ASP A 194 2.19 13.62 2.07
C ASP A 194 3.32 14.66 2.29
N GLY A 195 3.08 15.88 1.87
CA GLY A 195 4.03 16.99 1.98
C GLY A 195 4.49 17.33 3.40
N ARG A 196 3.79 16.88 4.43
CA ARG A 196 4.21 17.01 5.83
C ARG A 196 5.43 16.16 6.15
N TYR A 197 5.56 15.01 5.50
CA TYR A 197 6.66 14.06 5.72
C TYR A 197 7.66 14.03 4.58
N ASN A 198 7.24 14.35 3.36
CA ASN A 198 8.03 14.25 2.14
C ASN A 198 8.16 15.62 1.45
N THR A 199 9.22 16.31 1.76
CA THR A 199 9.50 17.61 1.14
C THR A 199 10.02 17.40 -0.28
N THR A 200 9.31 17.94 -1.28
CA THR A 200 9.65 17.84 -2.70
C THR A 200 9.81 19.23 -3.33
N ASP A 201 10.61 19.33 -4.39
CA ASP A 201 10.67 20.52 -5.21
C ASP A 201 9.55 20.48 -6.26
N LEU A 202 8.47 21.22 -6.00
CA LEU A 202 7.32 21.27 -6.90
C LEU A 202 7.63 21.99 -8.24
N SER A 203 8.77 22.68 -8.35
CA SER A 203 9.21 23.31 -9.61
C SER A 203 9.94 22.32 -10.52
N ASP A 204 10.53 21.26 -9.99
CA ASP A 204 11.16 20.20 -10.75
C ASP A 204 10.10 19.23 -11.29
N ARG A 205 9.88 19.26 -12.60
CA ARG A 205 8.90 18.41 -13.29
C ARG A 205 9.52 17.20 -14.00
N THR A 206 10.77 16.89 -13.72
CA THR A 206 11.47 15.75 -14.34
C THR A 206 10.90 14.42 -13.85
N VAL A 207 11.07 13.39 -14.65
CA VAL A 207 10.78 12.00 -14.25
C VAL A 207 11.64 11.61 -13.04
N LEU A 208 12.88 12.11 -12.96
CA LEU A 208 13.74 11.85 -11.80
C LEU A 208 13.13 12.42 -10.50
N ALA A 209 12.56 13.63 -10.54
CA ALA A 209 11.88 14.19 -9.39
C ALA A 209 10.71 13.32 -8.92
N ASP A 210 9.89 12.82 -9.85
CA ASP A 210 8.82 11.88 -9.52
C ASP A 210 9.39 10.56 -8.96
N MET A 211 10.45 10.01 -9.57
CA MET A 211 11.13 8.80 -9.06
C MET A 211 11.59 8.97 -7.62
N ILE A 212 12.22 10.10 -7.28
CA ILE A 212 12.70 10.38 -5.93
C ILE A 212 11.53 10.58 -4.95
N THR A 213 10.49 11.30 -5.37
CA THR A 213 9.28 11.50 -4.53
C THR A 213 8.67 10.17 -4.13
N TYR A 214 8.41 9.26 -5.08
CA TYR A 214 7.92 7.91 -4.78
C TYR A 214 8.96 7.06 -4.05
N GLY A 215 10.23 7.19 -4.40
CA GLY A 215 11.34 6.49 -3.74
C GLY A 215 11.42 6.81 -2.25
N LYS A 216 11.25 8.09 -1.88
CA LYS A 216 11.18 8.54 -0.49
C LYS A 216 9.92 7.99 0.20
N ALA A 217 8.78 7.95 -0.48
CA ALA A 217 7.56 7.36 0.08
C ALA A 217 7.72 5.87 0.43
N TYR A 218 8.34 5.08 -0.46
CA TYR A 218 8.67 3.68 -0.17
C TYR A 218 9.70 3.54 0.95
N TYR A 219 10.72 4.40 0.98
CA TYR A 219 11.73 4.43 2.04
C TYR A 219 11.09 4.73 3.38
N PHE A 220 10.20 5.73 3.46
CA PHE A 220 9.42 6.04 4.64
C PHE A 220 8.57 4.85 5.10
N ALA A 221 7.71 4.30 4.21
CA ALA A 221 6.82 3.21 4.56
C ALA A 221 7.57 1.97 5.06
N LYS A 222 8.72 1.66 4.46
CA LYS A 222 9.60 0.57 4.91
C LYS A 222 10.14 0.80 6.32
N HIS A 223 10.47 2.04 6.69
CA HIS A 223 10.90 2.37 8.06
C HIS A 223 9.75 2.27 9.07
N MET A 224 8.51 2.57 8.65
CA MET A 224 7.35 2.39 9.52
C MET A 224 7.03 0.90 9.78
N MET A 225 7.33 0.04 8.81
CA MET A 225 7.03 -1.39 8.86
C MET A 225 8.25 -2.22 8.38
N PRO A 226 9.35 -2.25 9.17
CA PRO A 226 10.67 -2.74 8.73
C PRO A 226 10.70 -4.22 8.35
N CYS A 227 9.78 -5.04 8.86
CA CYS A 227 9.70 -6.47 8.58
C CYS A 227 8.78 -6.81 7.39
N VAL A 228 8.01 -5.85 6.88
CA VAL A 228 7.15 -6.08 5.72
C VAL A 228 8.01 -6.17 4.45
N PRO A 229 7.82 -7.20 3.59
CA PRO A 229 8.59 -7.36 2.36
C PRO A 229 8.45 -6.17 1.41
N ASP A 230 9.53 -5.84 0.69
CA ASP A 230 9.55 -4.78 -0.33
C ASP A 230 8.45 -4.95 -1.39
N SER A 231 8.15 -6.20 -1.73
CA SER A 231 7.10 -6.57 -2.70
C SER A 231 5.72 -6.04 -2.32
N ILE A 232 5.41 -5.99 -1.03
CA ILE A 232 4.12 -5.47 -0.52
C ILE A 232 4.03 -3.95 -0.75
N PHE A 233 5.07 -3.18 -0.42
CA PHE A 233 5.03 -1.72 -0.60
C PHE A 233 4.89 -1.34 -2.08
N ILE A 234 5.66 -1.94 -2.97
CA ILE A 234 5.62 -1.59 -4.39
C ILE A 234 4.51 -2.34 -5.15
N GLY A 235 3.92 -3.37 -4.56
CA GLY A 235 2.88 -4.19 -5.19
C GLY A 235 3.43 -5.10 -6.29
N TYR A 236 4.69 -5.52 -6.21
CA TYR A 236 5.30 -6.48 -7.10
C TYR A 236 5.15 -7.90 -6.58
N THR A 237 5.17 -8.89 -7.46
CA THR A 237 5.36 -10.29 -7.07
C THR A 237 6.80 -10.53 -6.61
N ALA A 238 7.04 -11.61 -5.86
CA ALA A 238 8.39 -12.04 -5.49
C ALA A 238 9.31 -12.20 -6.72
N LYS A 239 8.75 -12.73 -7.82
CA LYS A 239 9.49 -12.88 -9.10
C LYS A 239 9.84 -11.53 -9.73
N GLU A 240 8.92 -10.56 -9.70
CA GLU A 240 9.15 -9.22 -10.24
C GLU A 240 10.21 -8.47 -9.43
N ILE A 241 10.19 -8.55 -8.10
CA ILE A 241 11.21 -7.95 -7.22
C ILE A 241 12.60 -8.59 -7.47
N ALA A 242 12.67 -9.92 -7.51
CA ALA A 242 13.92 -10.63 -7.78
C ALA A 242 14.47 -10.28 -9.17
N GLY A 243 13.60 -10.26 -10.18
CA GLY A 243 13.95 -9.87 -11.54
C GLY A 243 14.48 -8.43 -11.64
N ALA A 244 13.82 -7.47 -10.97
CA ALA A 244 14.26 -6.09 -10.94
C ALA A 244 15.63 -5.93 -10.26
N ARG A 245 15.88 -6.65 -9.14
CA ARG A 245 17.18 -6.64 -8.45
C ARG A 245 18.31 -7.22 -9.31
N VAL A 246 18.08 -8.36 -9.94
CA VAL A 246 19.10 -9.01 -10.81
C VAL A 246 19.44 -8.17 -12.03
N ASN A 247 18.46 -7.47 -12.59
CA ASN A 247 18.61 -6.69 -13.82
C ASN A 247 18.75 -5.17 -13.56
N GLN A 248 19.11 -4.75 -12.35
CA GLN A 248 19.15 -3.31 -12.01
C GLN A 248 20.10 -2.51 -12.93
N ASP A 249 21.24 -3.07 -13.31
CA ASP A 249 22.19 -2.38 -14.18
C ASP A 249 21.66 -2.24 -15.60
N LEU A 250 20.92 -3.24 -16.10
CA LEU A 250 20.25 -3.17 -17.40
C LEU A 250 19.12 -2.14 -17.39
N ILE A 251 18.32 -2.13 -16.31
CA ILE A 251 17.25 -1.14 -16.12
C ILE A 251 17.84 0.27 -16.11
N TRP A 252 18.90 0.48 -15.32
CA TRP A 252 19.59 1.77 -15.24
C TRP A 252 20.13 2.21 -16.60
N LYS A 253 20.87 1.32 -17.29
CA LYS A 253 21.40 1.59 -18.62
C LYS A 253 20.30 2.03 -19.58
N ARG A 254 19.17 1.33 -19.59
CA ARG A 254 18.04 1.65 -20.46
C ARG A 254 17.44 3.03 -20.18
N LEU A 255 17.28 3.38 -18.90
CA LEU A 255 16.77 4.72 -18.51
C LEU A 255 17.75 5.84 -18.92
N VAL A 256 19.07 5.58 -18.92
CA VAL A 256 20.07 6.54 -19.40
C VAL A 256 20.02 6.66 -20.93
N GLU A 257 19.99 5.54 -21.67
CA GLU A 257 19.93 5.53 -23.13
C GLU A 257 18.67 6.22 -23.68
N ASP A 258 17.54 6.06 -23.01
CA ASP A 258 16.27 6.67 -23.38
C ASP A 258 16.10 8.10 -22.80
N GLU A 259 17.16 8.68 -22.19
CA GLU A 259 17.18 10.03 -21.57
C GLU A 259 16.02 10.30 -20.59
N VAL A 260 15.56 9.25 -19.89
CA VAL A 260 14.32 9.28 -19.07
C VAL A 260 14.41 10.25 -17.91
N PHE A 261 15.58 10.34 -17.24
CA PHE A 261 15.71 11.07 -15.96
C PHE A 261 15.32 12.54 -16.06
N PHE A 262 15.70 13.22 -17.14
CA PHE A 262 15.44 14.64 -17.33
C PHE A 262 14.22 14.93 -18.20
N ALA A 263 13.52 13.91 -18.66
CA ALA A 263 12.27 14.09 -19.39
C ALA A 263 11.20 14.72 -18.49
N THR A 264 10.44 15.67 -19.04
CA THR A 264 9.36 16.39 -18.32
C THR A 264 7.98 16.15 -18.93
N ASN A 265 7.92 15.47 -20.08
CA ASN A 265 6.68 15.23 -20.80
C ASN A 265 5.81 14.14 -20.16
N ALA A 266 4.50 14.27 -20.33
CA ALA A 266 3.52 13.35 -19.78
C ALA A 266 3.70 11.89 -20.26
N GLN A 267 4.19 11.70 -21.50
CA GLN A 267 4.40 10.38 -22.07
C GLN A 267 5.50 9.59 -21.33
N ALA A 268 6.62 10.24 -20.98
CA ALA A 268 7.69 9.60 -20.20
C ALA A 268 7.17 9.23 -18.81
N LYS A 269 6.43 10.14 -18.14
CA LYS A 269 5.81 9.85 -16.84
C LYS A 269 4.82 8.68 -16.93
N GLN A 270 3.98 8.66 -17.98
CA GLN A 270 3.05 7.56 -18.23
C GLN A 270 3.75 6.20 -18.39
N ARG A 271 4.91 6.19 -19.06
CA ARG A 271 5.67 4.97 -19.36
C ARG A 271 6.38 4.40 -18.11
N TYR A 272 6.98 5.26 -17.29
CA TYR A 272 7.89 4.83 -16.24
C TYR A 272 7.37 4.98 -14.82
N ILE A 273 6.41 5.88 -14.58
CA ILE A 273 5.88 6.22 -13.25
C ILE A 273 4.43 5.75 -13.06
N ALA A 274 3.57 5.99 -14.07
CA ALA A 274 2.14 5.73 -13.93
C ALA A 274 1.80 4.23 -13.84
N GLU A 275 0.60 3.96 -13.33
CA GLU A 275 0.05 2.60 -13.16
C GLU A 275 -0.11 1.90 -14.50
N ARG A 276 0.56 0.75 -14.64
CA ARG A 276 0.50 -0.11 -15.82
C ARG A 276 1.00 -1.52 -15.49
N PRO A 277 0.61 -2.55 -16.25
CA PRO A 277 1.01 -3.92 -15.94
C PRO A 277 2.52 -4.17 -16.17
N LYS A 278 3.12 -3.53 -17.17
CA LYS A 278 4.50 -3.73 -17.59
C LYS A 278 5.14 -2.44 -18.08
N THR A 279 6.47 -2.34 -17.94
CA THR A 279 7.29 -1.29 -18.55
C THR A 279 8.01 -1.88 -19.77
N TYR A 280 7.28 -1.99 -20.89
CA TYR A 280 7.78 -2.62 -22.12
C TYR A 280 9.01 -1.93 -22.70
N GLU A 281 9.19 -0.65 -22.42
CA GLU A 281 10.34 0.15 -22.83
C GLU A 281 11.66 -0.39 -22.24
N VAL A 282 11.59 -1.02 -21.07
CA VAL A 282 12.73 -1.68 -20.44
C VAL A 282 12.83 -3.15 -20.86
N GLY A 283 11.68 -3.81 -20.99
CA GLY A 283 11.60 -5.20 -21.44
C GLY A 283 10.29 -5.88 -21.07
N ASP A 284 9.94 -6.96 -21.76
CA ASP A 284 8.66 -7.67 -21.59
C ASP A 284 8.43 -8.23 -20.18
N GLN A 285 9.49 -8.44 -19.41
CA GLN A 285 9.41 -8.93 -18.04
C GLN A 285 9.51 -7.81 -16.99
N ALA A 286 9.82 -6.57 -17.42
CA ALA A 286 9.92 -5.44 -16.51
C ALA A 286 8.53 -5.11 -15.94
N PRO A 287 8.36 -5.06 -14.60
CA PRO A 287 7.08 -4.71 -14.01
C PRO A 287 6.71 -3.25 -14.30
N GLY A 288 5.43 -2.93 -14.22
CA GLY A 288 4.95 -1.56 -14.34
C GLY A 288 5.54 -0.65 -13.27
N ARG A 289 5.56 0.66 -13.52
CA ARG A 289 6.09 1.66 -12.59
C ARG A 289 7.56 1.44 -12.21
N ILE A 290 8.39 0.88 -13.12
CA ILE A 290 9.79 0.55 -12.81
C ILE A 290 10.59 1.80 -12.36
N GLY A 291 10.22 2.99 -12.81
CA GLY A 291 10.84 4.25 -12.38
C GLY A 291 10.67 4.50 -10.88
N THR A 292 9.52 4.14 -10.31
CA THR A 292 9.31 4.32 -8.85
C THR A 292 10.18 3.36 -8.04
N TRP A 293 10.42 2.13 -8.56
CA TRP A 293 11.36 1.19 -7.96
C TRP A 293 12.80 1.72 -8.03
N VAL A 294 13.21 2.25 -9.20
CA VAL A 294 14.54 2.86 -9.35
C VAL A 294 14.72 4.02 -8.40
N GLY A 295 13.73 4.90 -8.28
CA GLY A 295 13.72 5.98 -7.31
C GLY A 295 13.95 5.50 -5.87
N TRP A 296 13.29 4.39 -5.49
CA TRP A 296 13.51 3.77 -4.18
C TRP A 296 14.94 3.27 -4.00
N GLN A 297 15.54 2.63 -5.03
CA GLN A 297 16.95 2.19 -4.95
C GLN A 297 17.92 3.39 -4.85
N ILE A 298 17.63 4.50 -5.55
CA ILE A 298 18.43 5.74 -5.45
C ILE A 298 18.38 6.25 -4.00
N VAL A 299 17.19 6.41 -3.41
CA VAL A 299 17.04 6.91 -2.04
C VAL A 299 17.71 5.99 -1.02
N ARG A 300 17.55 4.67 -1.14
CA ARG A 300 18.25 3.68 -0.28
C ARG A 300 19.77 3.81 -0.38
N LYS A 301 20.30 3.90 -1.60
CA LYS A 301 21.74 4.02 -1.82
C LYS A 301 22.30 5.33 -1.30
N PHE A 302 21.55 6.42 -1.45
CA PHE A 302 21.89 7.72 -0.88
C PHE A 302 21.93 7.65 0.65
N ALA A 303 20.86 7.20 1.30
CA ALA A 303 20.76 7.08 2.74
C ALA A 303 21.86 6.18 3.34
N ALA A 304 22.18 5.06 2.65
CA ALA A 304 23.28 4.18 3.07
C ALA A 304 24.66 4.88 3.02
N LYS A 305 24.87 5.83 2.08
CA LYS A 305 26.11 6.64 2.01
C LYS A 305 26.11 7.80 3.02
N LYS A 306 24.95 8.23 3.46
CA LYS A 306 24.72 9.33 4.41
C LYS A 306 24.10 8.77 5.69
N SER A 307 24.76 7.78 6.28
CA SER A 307 24.28 7.04 7.45
C SER A 307 24.15 7.87 8.72
N ASP A 308 24.66 9.10 8.71
CA ASP A 308 24.49 10.12 9.74
C ASP A 308 23.12 10.82 9.68
N LEU A 309 22.42 10.74 8.54
CA LEU A 309 21.08 11.33 8.41
C LEU A 309 20.00 10.40 8.99
N SER A 310 19.16 10.98 9.83
CA SER A 310 17.92 10.32 10.30
C SER A 310 16.87 10.23 9.20
N LEU A 311 15.85 9.39 9.40
CA LEU A 311 14.72 9.29 8.46
C LEU A 311 14.06 10.66 8.19
N PRO A 312 13.69 11.49 9.21
CA PRO A 312 13.12 12.81 8.95
C PRO A 312 14.03 13.72 8.12
N GLU A 313 15.36 13.66 8.33
CA GLU A 313 16.31 14.45 7.55
C GLU A 313 16.36 14.01 6.10
N VAL A 314 16.41 12.69 5.81
CA VAL A 314 16.32 12.17 4.43
C VAL A 314 15.01 12.61 3.77
N MET A 315 13.89 12.52 4.48
CA MET A 315 12.57 12.91 3.96
C MET A 315 12.44 14.42 3.72
N SER A 316 13.19 15.26 4.43
CA SER A 316 13.19 16.73 4.28
C SER A 316 13.99 17.24 3.09
N LEU A 317 14.82 16.42 2.47
CA LEU A 317 15.63 16.82 1.32
C LEU A 317 14.76 17.17 0.11
N ARG A 318 15.02 18.33 -0.51
CA ARG A 318 14.24 18.84 -1.66
C ARG A 318 14.86 18.50 -3.01
N ASP A 319 16.16 18.24 -3.03
CA ASP A 319 16.88 18.06 -4.29
C ASP A 319 16.74 16.63 -4.82
N ALA A 320 16.11 16.49 -5.98
CA ALA A 320 15.99 15.22 -6.69
C ALA A 320 17.30 14.81 -7.41
N LYS A 321 18.33 15.67 -7.40
CA LYS A 321 19.64 15.41 -8.03
C LYS A 321 20.63 14.77 -7.06
N LEU A 322 20.15 14.36 -5.88
CA LEU A 322 20.94 13.58 -4.94
C LEU A 322 21.34 12.21 -5.55
#